data_b7a82e3df07bfc60e289baee2e34d99a
#
_entry.id   b7a82e3df07bfc60e289baee2e34d99a
#
_cell.length_a   1.000
_cell.length_b   1.000
_cell.length_c   1.000
_cell.angle_alpha   90.00
_cell.angle_beta   90.00
_cell.angle_gamma   90.00
#
_symmetry.space_group_name_H-M   'P 1'
#
loop_
_entity.id
_entity.type
_entity.pdbx_description
1 polymer ?
#
loop_
_entity_poly.entity_id
_entity_poly.type
_entity_poly.pdbx_seq_one_letter_code
_entity_poly.pdbx_strand_id
1 'polypeptide(L)'
;TELGTLYSRHELSDLSTFCRANGLLLYLGGARIGSAIMAETEDNPTLTDMATLTDAFYIGGTKNGALLGEAIVFPRPRPDDAFLYQIKQRGAMLAKGRVLGIQFATLFRDGLYYRLAAHANRMAADLATAISFCGYSFLYPPQTNQIFPILPNDLIERLKTVFDFYVWQAVSPDSSAIRLVTSWA
;
A
#
# COMPACT_ATOMS: atom_id res chain seq x y z
N THR A 1 0.04 -0.86 -4.95
CA THR A 1 -1.18 -1.13 -4.14
C THR A 1 -2.31 -0.09 -4.27
N GLU A 2 -2.14 0.99 -5.03
CA GLU A 2 -3.21 2.01 -5.16
C GLU A 2 -4.47 1.44 -5.81
N LEU A 3 -4.31 0.57 -6.81
CA LEU A 3 -5.39 -0.14 -7.48
C LEU A 3 -5.71 -1.50 -6.84
N GLY A 4 -5.19 -1.79 -5.65
CA GLY A 4 -5.32 -3.09 -5.00
C GLY A 4 -4.44 -4.20 -5.58
N THR A 5 -3.74 -3.93 -6.68
CA THR A 5 -2.81 -4.85 -7.35
C THR A 5 -1.38 -4.71 -6.85
N LEU A 6 -0.55 -5.69 -7.17
CA LEU A 6 0.83 -5.81 -6.72
C LEU A 6 1.77 -5.96 -7.91
N TYR A 7 3.01 -5.53 -7.71
CA TYR A 7 4.14 -6.04 -8.47
C TYR A 7 4.62 -7.34 -7.81
N SER A 8 4.81 -8.39 -8.60
CA SER A 8 5.52 -9.59 -8.16
C SER A 8 7.01 -9.26 -7.91
N ARG A 9 7.69 -10.13 -7.20
CA ARG A 9 9.15 -10.03 -7.01
C ARG A 9 9.88 -10.07 -8.37
N HIS A 10 9.39 -10.89 -9.30
CA HIS A 10 9.96 -11.00 -10.66
C HIS A 10 9.80 -9.66 -11.42
N GLU A 11 8.60 -9.10 -11.50
CA GLU A 11 8.36 -7.80 -12.17
C GLU A 11 9.19 -6.67 -11.55
N LEU A 12 9.33 -6.65 -10.22
CA LEU A 12 10.18 -5.67 -9.53
C LEU A 12 11.66 -5.86 -9.88
N SER A 13 12.10 -7.10 -10.04
CA SER A 13 13.47 -7.43 -10.47
C SER A 13 13.76 -6.97 -11.91
N ASP A 14 12.81 -7.18 -12.82
CA ASP A 14 12.91 -6.74 -14.21
C ASP A 14 12.97 -5.20 -14.29
N LEU A 15 12.10 -4.53 -13.54
CA LEU A 15 12.10 -3.07 -13.44
C LEU A 15 13.42 -2.54 -12.87
N SER A 16 13.95 -3.18 -11.83
CA SER A 16 15.26 -2.83 -11.26
C SER A 16 16.38 -3.00 -12.27
N THR A 17 16.37 -4.09 -13.01
CA THR A 17 17.37 -4.39 -14.07
C THR A 17 17.30 -3.33 -15.17
N PHE A 18 16.11 -3.00 -15.64
CA PHE A 18 15.91 -1.94 -16.63
C PHE A 18 16.42 -0.58 -16.13
N CYS A 19 16.06 -0.18 -14.91
CA CYS A 19 16.52 1.08 -14.32
C CYS A 19 18.06 1.15 -14.28
N ARG A 20 18.71 0.10 -13.78
CA ARG A 20 20.17 0.04 -13.69
C ARG A 20 20.85 0.10 -15.07
N ALA A 21 20.33 -0.62 -16.05
CA ALA A 21 20.86 -0.61 -17.40
C ALA A 21 20.78 0.76 -18.09
N ASN A 22 19.84 1.60 -17.67
CA ASN A 22 19.62 2.94 -18.21
C ASN A 22 20.12 4.07 -17.30
N GLY A 23 20.85 3.78 -16.22
CA GLY A 23 21.36 4.79 -15.28
C GLY A 23 20.26 5.51 -14.49
N LEU A 24 19.11 4.88 -14.31
CA LEU A 24 17.97 5.42 -13.56
C LEU A 24 17.98 4.92 -12.11
N LEU A 25 17.54 5.77 -11.20
CA LEU A 25 17.30 5.41 -9.81
C LEU A 25 15.86 4.92 -9.65
N LEU A 26 15.69 3.81 -8.97
CA LEU A 26 14.37 3.24 -8.66
C LEU A 26 13.93 3.60 -7.25
N TYR A 27 12.88 4.41 -7.15
CA TYR A 27 12.23 4.74 -5.89
C TYR A 27 10.87 4.06 -5.78
N LEU A 28 10.63 3.34 -4.68
CA LEU A 28 9.37 2.64 -4.44
C LEU A 28 8.52 3.35 -3.37
N GLY A 29 7.31 3.76 -3.77
CA GLY A 29 6.30 4.33 -2.88
C GLY A 29 5.60 3.25 -2.06
N GLY A 30 5.85 3.20 -0.75
CA GLY A 30 5.40 2.14 0.13
C GLY A 30 4.26 2.52 1.09
N ALA A 31 3.32 3.40 0.68
CA ALA A 31 2.21 3.85 1.54
C ALA A 31 1.38 2.69 2.13
N ARG A 32 1.23 1.58 1.39
CA ARG A 32 0.58 0.34 1.82
C ARG A 32 1.48 -0.88 1.64
N ILE A 33 2.77 -0.71 1.88
CA ILE A 33 3.76 -1.78 1.69
C ILE A 33 3.48 -3.00 2.58
N GLY A 34 2.91 -2.79 3.78
CA GLY A 34 2.48 -3.87 4.65
C GLY A 34 1.44 -4.78 3.98
N SER A 35 0.40 -4.20 3.38
CA SER A 35 -0.61 -4.96 2.64
C SER A 35 -0.01 -5.70 1.45
N ALA A 36 0.97 -5.10 0.76
CA ALA A 36 1.66 -5.75 -0.35
C ALA A 36 2.45 -6.98 0.11
N ILE A 37 3.26 -6.84 1.17
CA ILE A 37 4.08 -7.93 1.71
C ILE A 37 3.23 -9.09 2.24
N MET A 38 2.07 -8.76 2.82
CA MET A 38 1.18 -9.74 3.45
C MET A 38 0.04 -10.20 2.53
N ALA A 39 0.11 -9.91 1.24
CA ALA A 39 -0.83 -10.46 0.28
C ALA A 39 -0.55 -11.97 0.04
N GLU A 40 -1.60 -12.72 -0.22
CA GLU A 40 -1.51 -14.16 -0.49
C GLU A 40 -1.31 -14.40 -1.99
N THR A 41 -0.10 -14.11 -2.49
CA THR A 41 0.31 -14.40 -3.88
C THR A 41 1.60 -15.21 -3.89
N GLU A 42 1.87 -15.92 -4.98
CA GLU A 42 2.99 -16.87 -5.06
C GLU A 42 4.38 -16.21 -5.08
N ASP A 43 4.48 -14.95 -5.51
CA ASP A 43 5.76 -14.25 -5.71
C ASP A 43 5.75 -12.84 -5.08
N ASN A 44 5.41 -12.76 -3.79
CA ASN A 44 5.43 -11.50 -3.06
C ASN A 44 6.85 -11.05 -2.74
N PRO A 45 7.21 -9.78 -3.03
CA PRO A 45 8.48 -9.23 -2.59
C PRO A 45 8.47 -9.00 -1.07
N THR A 46 9.59 -9.36 -0.43
CA THR A 46 9.87 -9.04 0.99
C THR A 46 10.49 -7.65 1.13
N LEU A 47 10.60 -7.13 2.36
CA LEU A 47 11.38 -5.90 2.62
C LEU A 47 12.85 -6.05 2.20
N THR A 48 13.42 -7.25 2.31
CA THR A 48 14.79 -7.54 1.88
C THR A 48 14.91 -7.47 0.35
N ASP A 49 13.93 -8.00 -0.38
CA ASP A 49 13.90 -7.88 -1.84
C ASP A 49 13.79 -6.41 -2.26
N MET A 50 12.92 -5.63 -1.62
CA MET A 50 12.78 -4.20 -1.88
C MET A 50 14.10 -3.45 -1.62
N ALA A 51 14.80 -3.76 -0.52
CA ALA A 51 16.11 -3.18 -0.22
C ALA A 51 17.19 -3.58 -1.25
N THR A 52 17.09 -4.76 -1.84
CA THR A 52 18.04 -5.23 -2.84
C THR A 52 17.75 -4.63 -4.22
N LEU A 53 16.49 -4.45 -4.56
CA LEU A 53 16.04 -4.11 -5.91
C LEU A 53 15.80 -2.61 -6.13
N THR A 54 15.72 -1.80 -5.07
CA THR A 54 15.48 -0.36 -5.18
C THR A 54 16.65 0.48 -4.66
N ASP A 55 16.71 1.74 -5.04
CA ASP A 55 17.69 2.70 -4.53
C ASP A 55 17.19 3.41 -3.26
N ALA A 56 15.89 3.57 -3.15
CA ALA A 56 15.20 4.00 -1.94
C ALA A 56 13.74 3.54 -1.96
N PHE A 57 13.15 3.38 -0.79
CA PHE A 57 11.72 3.16 -0.63
C PHE A 57 11.24 3.73 0.69
N TYR A 58 9.93 3.86 0.87
CA TYR A 58 9.42 4.19 2.19
C TYR A 58 8.43 3.14 2.69
N ILE A 59 8.37 3.02 4.00
CA ILE A 59 7.45 2.15 4.71
C ILE A 59 6.35 3.05 5.28
N GLY A 60 5.14 2.89 4.76
CA GLY A 60 3.97 3.64 5.23
C GLY A 60 3.60 3.26 6.66
N GLY A 61 3.42 4.26 7.51
CA GLY A 61 3.00 4.07 8.89
C GLY A 61 1.52 4.29 9.10
N THR A 62 0.97 5.41 8.62
CA THR A 62 -0.39 5.88 8.95
C THR A 62 -1.52 4.97 8.47
N LYS A 63 -1.30 4.22 7.40
CA LYS A 63 -2.27 3.25 6.88
C LYS A 63 -2.13 1.86 7.48
N ASN A 64 -1.22 1.69 8.45
CA ASN A 64 -0.92 0.41 9.08
C ASN A 64 -0.58 0.54 10.58
N GLY A 65 -1.31 1.38 11.28
CA GLY A 65 -1.30 1.45 12.74
C GLY A 65 -0.50 2.59 13.38
N ALA A 66 0.29 3.36 12.61
CA ALA A 66 0.95 4.55 13.15
C ALA A 66 -0.01 5.75 13.18
N LEU A 67 0.18 6.64 14.14
CA LEU A 67 -0.56 7.90 14.24
C LEU A 67 -0.12 8.89 13.16
N LEU A 68 1.17 8.94 12.86
CA LEU A 68 1.76 9.80 11.84
C LEU A 68 3.12 9.25 11.38
N GLY A 69 3.56 9.70 10.20
CA GLY A 69 4.91 9.48 9.70
C GLY A 69 5.09 8.27 8.80
N GLU A 70 6.23 8.31 8.14
CA GLU A 70 6.70 7.32 7.19
C GLU A 70 8.17 7.03 7.50
N ALA A 71 8.65 5.82 7.28
CA ALA A 71 10.07 5.49 7.38
C ALA A 71 10.68 5.40 5.99
N ILE A 72 11.58 6.34 5.65
CA ILE A 72 12.34 6.28 4.39
C ILE A 72 13.55 5.39 4.59
N VAL A 73 13.72 4.42 3.70
CA VAL A 73 14.81 3.45 3.72
C VAL A 73 15.74 3.71 2.54
N PHE A 74 17.02 3.90 2.85
CA PHE A 74 18.11 3.91 1.88
C PHE A 74 18.93 2.62 2.08
N PRO A 75 18.82 1.63 1.20
CA PRO A 75 19.53 0.36 1.35
C PRO A 75 21.05 0.47 1.23
N ARG A 76 21.51 1.53 0.55
CA ARG A 76 22.92 1.88 0.38
C ARG A 76 23.23 3.16 1.13
N PRO A 77 24.51 3.48 1.41
CA PRO A 77 24.89 4.76 1.99
C PRO A 77 24.23 5.91 1.23
N ARG A 78 23.67 6.86 1.96
CA ARG A 78 23.06 8.04 1.37
C ARG A 78 24.05 8.75 0.46
N PRO A 79 23.62 9.26 -0.69
CA PRO A 79 24.54 9.91 -1.64
C PRO A 79 25.19 11.19 -1.11
N ASP A 80 24.58 11.84 -0.10
CA ASP A 80 24.98 13.14 0.37
C ASP A 80 24.60 13.36 1.85
N ASP A 81 25.54 13.86 2.64
CA ASP A 81 25.31 14.31 4.02
C ASP A 81 24.33 15.48 4.10
N ALA A 82 24.14 16.21 3.00
CA ALA A 82 23.17 17.30 2.88
C ALA A 82 21.71 16.82 2.98
N PHE A 83 21.41 15.50 2.92
CA PHE A 83 20.03 15.01 2.99
C PHE A 83 19.30 15.44 4.27
N LEU A 84 19.97 15.52 5.40
CA LEU A 84 19.39 16.02 6.66
C LEU A 84 18.99 17.49 6.55
N TYR A 85 19.78 18.31 5.85
CA TYR A 85 19.44 19.72 5.58
C TYR A 85 18.21 19.83 4.67
N GLN A 86 18.07 18.94 3.67
CA GLN A 86 16.90 18.88 2.82
C GLN A 86 15.63 18.54 3.61
N ILE A 87 15.71 17.58 4.54
CA ILE A 87 14.61 17.22 5.44
C ILE A 87 14.21 18.43 6.29
N LYS A 88 15.21 19.11 6.90
CA LYS A 88 15.00 20.27 7.75
C LYS A 88 14.40 21.44 6.96
N GLN A 89 14.94 21.74 5.81
CA GLN A 89 14.50 22.85 4.95
C GLN A 89 13.03 22.68 4.51
N ARG A 90 12.57 21.43 4.34
CA ARG A 90 11.20 21.10 3.98
C ARG A 90 10.26 20.92 5.18
N GLY A 91 10.70 21.27 6.38
CA GLY A 91 9.89 21.17 7.60
C GLY A 91 9.64 19.75 8.09
N ALA A 92 10.33 18.75 7.53
CA ALA A 92 10.09 17.34 7.85
C ALA A 92 10.96 16.82 9.02
N MET A 93 11.83 17.65 9.60
CA MET A 93 12.63 17.31 10.77
C MET A 93 11.94 17.81 12.04
N LEU A 94 11.28 16.90 12.76
CA LEU A 94 10.61 17.22 14.02
C LEU A 94 11.62 17.35 15.17
N ALA A 95 11.46 18.36 16.05
CA ALA A 95 12.24 18.52 17.25
C ALA A 95 12.14 17.31 18.21
N LYS A 96 11.00 16.62 18.19
CA LYS A 96 10.71 15.41 18.97
C LYS A 96 10.56 14.18 18.06
N GLY A 97 11.45 14.02 17.07
CA GLY A 97 11.42 12.95 16.06
C GLY A 97 11.41 11.53 16.62
N ARG A 98 11.87 11.34 17.88
CA ARG A 98 11.77 10.04 18.56
C ARG A 98 10.33 9.49 18.63
N VAL A 99 9.30 10.36 18.60
CA VAL A 99 7.90 9.92 18.60
C VAL A 99 7.59 9.09 17.36
N LEU A 100 8.13 9.46 16.20
CA LEU A 100 8.02 8.66 14.99
C LEU A 100 8.77 7.33 15.12
N GLY A 101 10.02 7.39 15.62
CA GLY A 101 10.85 6.20 15.80
C GLY A 101 10.24 5.17 16.76
N ILE A 102 9.63 5.62 17.86
CA ILE A 102 8.94 4.75 18.83
C ILE A 102 7.77 4.03 18.18
N GLN A 103 6.98 4.70 17.34
CA GLN A 103 5.86 4.07 16.62
C GLN A 103 6.36 2.94 15.73
N PHE A 104 7.39 3.19 14.90
CA PHE A 104 7.97 2.16 14.04
C PHE A 104 8.61 1.04 14.85
N ALA A 105 9.36 1.36 15.92
CA ALA A 105 9.92 0.35 16.81
C ALA A 105 8.83 -0.55 17.43
N THR A 106 7.69 0.03 17.80
CA THR A 106 6.54 -0.72 18.33
C THR A 106 5.88 -1.57 17.26
N LEU A 107 5.65 -1.01 16.08
CA LEU A 107 5.02 -1.71 14.96
C LEU A 107 5.84 -2.91 14.47
N PHE A 108 7.18 -2.79 14.44
CA PHE A 108 8.04 -3.90 14.04
C PHE A 108 8.35 -4.89 15.18
N ARG A 109 8.10 -4.51 16.44
CA ARG A 109 8.25 -5.43 17.57
C ARG A 109 7.26 -6.58 17.43
N ASP A 110 7.76 -7.81 17.58
CA ASP A 110 6.97 -9.04 17.51
C ASP A 110 6.09 -9.17 16.25
N GLY A 111 6.49 -8.49 15.18
CA GLY A 111 5.80 -8.56 13.89
C GLY A 111 4.41 -7.92 13.85
N LEU A 112 4.11 -6.97 14.72
CA LEU A 112 2.80 -6.31 14.78
C LEU A 112 2.42 -5.66 13.44
N TYR A 113 3.37 -4.96 12.78
CA TYR A 113 3.18 -4.34 11.47
C TYR A 113 2.58 -5.31 10.43
N TYR A 114 3.11 -6.52 10.39
CA TYR A 114 2.68 -7.57 9.48
C TYR A 114 1.31 -8.14 9.85
N ARG A 115 1.04 -8.35 11.15
CA ARG A 115 -0.27 -8.84 11.61
C ARG A 115 -1.40 -7.87 11.31
N LEU A 116 -1.19 -6.58 11.50
CA LEU A 116 -2.17 -5.53 11.17
C LEU A 116 -2.48 -5.52 9.67
N ALA A 117 -1.45 -5.59 8.83
CA ALA A 117 -1.62 -5.64 7.37
C ALA A 117 -2.32 -6.92 6.91
N ALA A 118 -1.94 -8.08 7.47
CA ALA A 118 -2.59 -9.35 7.17
C ALA A 118 -4.07 -9.35 7.59
N HIS A 119 -4.40 -8.74 8.73
CA HIS A 119 -5.79 -8.57 9.15
C HIS A 119 -6.59 -7.74 8.13
N ALA A 120 -6.07 -6.58 7.73
CA ALA A 120 -6.72 -5.73 6.74
C ALA A 120 -6.97 -6.48 5.41
N ASN A 121 -5.98 -7.24 4.93
CA ASN A 121 -6.13 -8.05 3.72
C ASN A 121 -7.19 -9.15 3.87
N ARG A 122 -7.24 -9.85 5.00
CA ARG A 122 -8.30 -10.86 5.26
C ARG A 122 -9.70 -10.25 5.23
N MET A 123 -9.89 -9.12 5.88
CA MET A 123 -11.20 -8.42 5.86
C MET A 123 -11.61 -8.03 4.44
N ALA A 124 -10.65 -7.63 3.61
CA ALA A 124 -10.92 -7.36 2.19
C ALA A 124 -11.28 -8.62 1.40
N ALA A 125 -10.58 -9.73 1.66
CA ALA A 125 -10.86 -11.01 1.01
C ALA A 125 -12.24 -11.56 1.39
N ASP A 126 -12.63 -11.47 2.67
CA ASP A 126 -13.95 -11.87 3.15
C ASP A 126 -15.05 -11.03 2.49
N LEU A 127 -14.86 -9.71 2.43
CA LEU A 127 -15.79 -8.80 1.77
C LEU A 127 -15.88 -9.07 0.25
N ALA A 128 -14.74 -9.30 -0.40
CA ALA A 128 -14.70 -9.64 -1.82
C ALA A 128 -15.41 -10.96 -2.12
N THR A 129 -15.26 -11.96 -1.24
CA THR A 129 -15.96 -13.24 -1.34
C THR A 129 -17.48 -13.04 -1.25
N ALA A 130 -17.95 -12.25 -0.28
CA ALA A 130 -19.38 -11.96 -0.13
C ALA A 130 -19.95 -11.21 -1.35
N ILE A 131 -19.21 -10.23 -1.88
CA ILE A 131 -19.60 -9.47 -3.07
C ILE A 131 -19.67 -10.39 -4.31
N SER A 132 -18.68 -11.28 -4.47
CA SER A 132 -18.68 -12.28 -5.54
C SER A 132 -19.86 -13.24 -5.44
N PHE A 133 -20.20 -13.66 -4.21
CA PHE A 133 -21.37 -14.53 -3.98
C PHE A 133 -22.69 -13.86 -4.39
N CYS A 134 -22.76 -12.53 -4.28
CA CYS A 134 -23.90 -11.74 -4.79
C CYS A 134 -23.88 -11.58 -6.33
N GLY A 135 -22.91 -12.14 -7.03
CA GLY A 135 -22.82 -12.13 -8.49
C GLY A 135 -22.10 -10.90 -9.08
N TYR A 136 -21.45 -10.08 -8.27
CA TYR A 136 -20.71 -8.91 -8.75
C TYR A 136 -19.24 -9.25 -9.03
N SER A 137 -18.69 -8.61 -10.06
CA SER A 137 -17.29 -8.73 -10.46
C SER A 137 -16.46 -7.55 -9.93
N PHE A 138 -15.14 -7.62 -10.12
CA PHE A 138 -14.21 -6.58 -9.72
C PHE A 138 -13.48 -5.98 -10.91
N LEU A 139 -13.14 -4.69 -10.81
CA LEU A 139 -12.36 -3.99 -11.84
C LEU A 139 -10.92 -4.53 -11.90
N TYR A 140 -10.35 -4.85 -10.74
CA TYR A 140 -9.04 -5.47 -10.57
C TYR A 140 -9.16 -6.69 -9.65
N PRO A 141 -8.31 -7.72 -9.81
CA PRO A 141 -8.27 -8.83 -8.86
C PRO A 141 -8.07 -8.34 -7.41
N PRO A 142 -8.89 -8.74 -6.44
CA PRO A 142 -8.74 -8.35 -5.05
C PRO A 142 -7.54 -9.08 -4.42
N GLN A 143 -6.41 -8.41 -4.29
CA GLN A 143 -5.14 -8.97 -3.76
C GLN A 143 -4.70 -8.33 -2.44
N THR A 144 -5.23 -7.15 -2.10
CA THR A 144 -4.83 -6.38 -0.93
C THR A 144 -6.04 -5.86 -0.16
N ASN A 145 -5.82 -4.94 0.77
CA ASN A 145 -6.88 -4.29 1.53
C ASN A 145 -7.70 -3.25 0.74
N GLN A 146 -7.47 -3.11 -0.57
CA GLN A 146 -8.29 -2.28 -1.46
C GLN A 146 -8.93 -3.14 -2.53
N ILE A 147 -10.25 -3.06 -2.64
CA ILE A 147 -11.05 -3.80 -3.62
C ILE A 147 -11.95 -2.85 -4.41
N PHE A 148 -12.20 -3.19 -5.66
CA PHE A 148 -12.92 -2.34 -6.60
C PHE A 148 -14.09 -3.11 -7.26
N PRO A 149 -15.19 -3.38 -6.52
CA PRO A 149 -16.35 -4.04 -7.09
C PRO A 149 -17.05 -3.16 -8.11
N ILE A 150 -17.55 -3.80 -9.17
CA ILE A 150 -18.39 -3.17 -10.21
C ILE A 150 -19.85 -3.41 -9.84
N LEU A 151 -20.58 -2.33 -9.59
CA LEU A 151 -21.96 -2.38 -9.15
C LEU A 151 -22.88 -1.58 -10.08
N PRO A 152 -24.17 -1.96 -10.20
CA PRO A 152 -25.17 -1.13 -10.86
C PRO A 152 -25.29 0.26 -10.21
N ASN A 153 -25.49 1.31 -11.01
CA ASN A 153 -25.53 2.67 -10.51
C ASN A 153 -26.70 2.92 -9.54
N ASP A 154 -27.84 2.28 -9.75
CA ASP A 154 -28.98 2.35 -8.82
C ASP A 154 -28.67 1.73 -7.45
N LEU A 155 -27.92 0.62 -7.43
CA LEU A 155 -27.45 0.02 -6.18
C LEU A 155 -26.44 0.95 -5.47
N ILE A 156 -25.53 1.57 -6.22
CA ILE A 156 -24.56 2.53 -5.68
C ILE A 156 -25.29 3.68 -4.98
N GLU A 157 -26.32 4.27 -5.60
CA GLU A 157 -27.08 5.38 -4.99
C GLU A 157 -27.82 4.93 -3.71
N ARG A 158 -28.34 3.71 -3.69
CA ARG A 158 -28.94 3.14 -2.48
C ARG A 158 -27.90 2.92 -1.36
N LEU A 159 -26.73 2.40 -1.69
CA LEU A 159 -25.64 2.17 -0.72
C LEU A 159 -25.11 3.48 -0.14
N LYS A 160 -25.03 4.56 -0.90
CA LYS A 160 -24.63 5.89 -0.43
C LYS A 160 -25.52 6.48 0.66
N THR A 161 -26.76 6.00 0.81
CA THR A 161 -27.64 6.43 1.89
C THR A 161 -27.23 5.90 3.26
N VAL A 162 -26.37 4.86 3.29
CA VAL A 162 -25.96 4.16 4.52
C VAL A 162 -24.44 4.17 4.70
N PHE A 163 -23.69 4.13 3.61
CA PHE A 163 -22.24 4.02 3.60
C PHE A 163 -21.60 5.17 2.83
N ASP A 164 -20.39 5.58 3.26
CA ASP A 164 -19.58 6.56 2.54
C ASP A 164 -18.43 5.84 1.82
N PHE A 165 -18.32 6.05 0.51
CA PHE A 165 -17.29 5.47 -0.36
C PHE A 165 -17.11 6.28 -1.63
N TYR A 166 -15.99 6.07 -2.32
CA TYR A 166 -15.70 6.73 -3.60
C TYR A 166 -16.24 5.89 -4.77
N VAL A 167 -16.97 6.53 -5.70
CA VAL A 167 -17.13 6.01 -7.05
C VAL A 167 -15.81 6.23 -7.77
N TRP A 168 -15.17 5.13 -8.17
CA TRP A 168 -13.83 5.16 -8.74
C TRP A 168 -13.85 5.55 -10.21
N GLN A 169 -14.63 4.85 -11.00
CA GLN A 169 -14.84 5.15 -12.42
C GLN A 169 -16.11 4.49 -12.95
N ALA A 170 -16.71 5.11 -13.98
CA ALA A 170 -17.76 4.47 -14.77
C ALA A 170 -17.17 3.30 -15.59
N VAL A 171 -17.88 2.18 -15.62
CA VAL A 171 -17.51 0.98 -16.40
C VAL A 171 -18.44 0.83 -17.61
N SER A 172 -19.71 1.17 -17.42
CA SER A 172 -20.74 1.22 -18.48
C SER A 172 -21.72 2.36 -18.17
N PRO A 173 -22.70 2.65 -19.05
CA PRO A 173 -23.75 3.60 -18.74
C PRO A 173 -24.52 3.29 -17.45
N ASP A 174 -24.69 2.00 -17.11
CA ASP A 174 -25.52 1.52 -16.01
C ASP A 174 -24.72 0.99 -14.82
N SER A 175 -23.38 0.97 -14.89
CA SER A 175 -22.52 0.41 -13.83
C SER A 175 -21.23 1.19 -13.63
N SER A 176 -20.78 1.22 -12.39
CA SER A 176 -19.55 1.88 -11.99
C SER A 176 -18.76 1.00 -11.01
N ALA A 177 -17.45 1.15 -11.01
CA ALA A 177 -16.58 0.59 -9.97
C ALA A 177 -16.55 1.55 -8.78
N ILE A 178 -16.74 1.02 -7.58
CA ILE A 178 -16.54 1.75 -6.32
C ILE A 178 -15.26 1.28 -5.66
N ARG A 179 -14.67 2.13 -4.82
CA ARG A 179 -13.48 1.77 -4.03
C ARG A 179 -13.87 1.49 -2.59
N LEU A 180 -13.57 0.29 -2.12
CA LEU A 180 -13.71 -0.11 -0.73
C LEU A 180 -12.32 -0.39 -0.14
N VAL A 181 -12.11 0.03 1.10
CA VAL A 181 -10.82 -0.10 1.79
C VAL A 181 -11.07 -0.65 3.18
N THR A 182 -10.46 -1.78 3.50
CA THR A 182 -10.48 -2.34 4.85
C THR A 182 -9.31 -1.82 5.67
N SER A 183 -9.49 -1.79 6.98
CA SER A 183 -8.54 -1.21 7.93
C SER A 183 -7.79 -2.30 8.70
N TRP A 184 -6.70 -1.90 9.33
CA TRP A 184 -5.96 -2.67 10.33
C TRP A 184 -6.68 -2.73 11.70
N ALA A 185 -7.69 -1.88 11.91
CA ALA A 185 -8.48 -1.77 13.15
C ALA A 185 -9.69 -2.71 13.13
#